data_12b309a869a88da32302490df0a654bb
#
_entry.id   12b309a869a88da32302490df0a654bb
#
_cell.length_a   1.000
_cell.length_b   1.000
_cell.length_c   1.000
_cell.angle_alpha   90.00
_cell.angle_beta   90.00
_cell.angle_gamma   90.00
#
_symmetry.space_group_name_H-M   'P 1'
#
loop_
_entity.id
_entity.type
_entity.pdbx_description
1 polymer ?
#
loop_
_entity_poly.entity_id
_entity_poly.type
_entity_poly.pdbx_seq_one_letter_code
_entity_poly.pdbx_strand_id
1 'polypeptide(L)'
;MVGLMMITLLKHADRVKIACLAQLVNVIAPIMTEENGIAWRQTIFYPFYHASCYGRGTVLQLAIDSPKHETSGHGSITDVEAVAVWNEEAEEVTVFAVNRNLEEDLPLTMDLRSFEGYELLGKTELVSDDLQ
;
A
#
# COMPACT_ATOMS: atom_id res chain seq x y z
N MET A 1 3.52 -5.45 6.87
CA MET A 1 2.43 -5.10 7.82
C MET A 1 1.86 -3.69 7.59
N VAL A 2 2.65 -2.59 7.64
CA VAL A 2 2.11 -1.21 7.51
C VAL A 2 1.38 -0.99 6.18
N GLY A 3 1.89 -1.49 5.05
CA GLY A 3 1.20 -1.40 3.76
C GLY A 3 -0.20 -2.01 3.77
N LEU A 4 -0.36 -3.20 4.38
CA LEU A 4 -1.67 -3.84 4.54
C LEU A 4 -2.62 -3.00 5.38
N MET A 5 -2.10 -2.36 6.45
CA MET A 5 -2.89 -1.47 7.28
C MET A 5 -3.37 -0.24 6.50
N MET A 6 -2.51 0.35 5.66
CA MET A 6 -2.90 1.48 4.80
C MET A 6 -3.98 1.06 3.79
N ILE A 7 -3.83 -0.09 3.14
CA ILE A 7 -4.86 -0.64 2.24
C ILE A 7 -6.19 -0.83 2.97
N THR A 8 -6.15 -1.38 4.18
CA THR A 8 -7.36 -1.56 5.00
C THR A 8 -8.04 -0.22 5.33
N LEU A 9 -7.26 0.79 5.73
CA LEU A 9 -7.80 2.12 6.03
C LEU A 9 -8.42 2.77 4.79
N LEU A 10 -7.77 2.66 3.63
CA LEU A 10 -8.32 3.15 2.36
C LEU A 10 -9.61 2.43 1.98
N LYS A 11 -9.67 1.11 2.09
CA LYS A 11 -10.90 0.33 1.83
C LYS A 11 -12.09 0.76 2.70
N HIS A 12 -11.82 1.33 3.86
CA HIS A 12 -12.83 1.83 4.79
C HIS A 12 -12.95 3.36 4.81
N ALA A 13 -12.60 4.03 3.71
CA ALA A 13 -12.69 5.49 3.58
C ALA A 13 -14.12 6.05 3.72
N ASP A 14 -15.14 5.20 3.64
CA ASP A 14 -16.52 5.54 3.98
C ASP A 14 -16.66 6.05 5.42
N ARG A 15 -15.91 5.48 6.37
CA ARG A 15 -15.94 5.79 7.80
C ARG A 15 -14.61 6.28 8.36
N VAL A 16 -13.46 5.89 7.78
CA VAL A 16 -12.14 6.36 8.20
C VAL A 16 -11.79 7.64 7.44
N LYS A 17 -11.94 8.78 8.08
CA LYS A 17 -11.71 10.09 7.44
C LYS A 17 -10.32 10.66 7.69
N ILE A 18 -9.66 10.23 8.76
CA ILE A 18 -8.31 10.67 9.13
C ILE A 18 -7.54 9.47 9.67
N ALA A 19 -6.32 9.31 9.20
CA ALA A 19 -5.36 8.35 9.71
C ALA A 19 -4.02 9.05 9.97
N CYS A 20 -3.45 8.82 11.16
CA CYS A 20 -2.20 9.43 11.57
C CYS A 20 -1.22 8.34 12.01
N LEU A 21 0.05 8.49 11.63
CA LEU A 21 1.13 7.65 12.13
C LEU A 21 1.76 8.32 13.36
N ALA A 22 1.80 7.59 14.48
CA ALA A 22 2.29 8.13 15.75
C ALA A 22 3.78 8.45 15.68
N GLN A 23 4.11 9.55 16.31
CA GLN A 23 5.40 10.26 16.35
C GLN A 23 5.93 10.67 14.96
N LEU A 24 6.50 11.87 14.91
CA LEU A 24 7.10 12.38 13.68
C LEU A 24 8.52 11.84 13.49
N VAL A 25 9.30 11.86 14.56
CA VAL A 25 10.71 11.44 14.55
C VAL A 25 11.06 10.58 15.76
N ASN A 26 12.00 9.66 15.56
CA ASN A 26 12.63 8.77 16.54
C ASN A 26 11.64 7.81 17.26
N VAL A 27 12.18 6.94 18.10
CA VAL A 27 11.51 5.87 18.85
C VAL A 27 10.78 4.89 17.93
N ILE A 28 9.50 5.13 17.61
CA ILE A 28 8.67 4.30 16.71
C ILE A 28 8.32 5.04 15.41
N ALA A 29 8.89 6.21 15.21
CA ALA A 29 8.54 7.09 14.09
C ALA A 29 9.07 6.56 12.74
N PRO A 30 8.44 6.97 11.64
CA PRO A 30 8.91 6.63 10.29
C PRO A 30 10.22 7.34 9.90
N ILE A 31 10.63 8.35 10.63
CA ILE A 31 11.88 9.12 10.41
C ILE A 31 12.74 8.98 11.65
N MET A 32 13.99 8.63 11.46
CA MET A 32 15.01 8.55 12.50
C MET A 32 16.04 9.66 12.33
N THR A 33 16.54 10.16 13.44
CA THR A 33 17.58 11.21 13.46
C THR A 33 18.62 10.89 14.52
N GLU A 34 19.87 11.33 14.29
CA GLU A 34 20.97 11.31 15.25
C GLU A 34 21.28 12.73 15.70
N GLU A 35 21.71 12.89 16.95
CA GLU A 35 22.17 14.18 17.46
C GLU A 35 23.42 14.63 16.69
N ASN A 36 23.35 15.81 16.06
CA ASN A 36 24.40 16.36 15.17
C ASN A 36 24.77 15.44 13.99
N GLY A 37 23.92 14.46 13.66
CA GLY A 37 24.13 13.46 12.62
C GLY A 37 23.12 13.55 11.48
N ILE A 38 22.90 12.40 10.84
CA ILE A 38 22.00 12.26 9.71
C ILE A 38 20.55 12.04 10.14
N ALA A 39 19.64 12.23 9.19
CA ALA A 39 18.26 11.75 9.27
C ALA A 39 17.99 10.73 8.18
N TRP A 40 17.24 9.67 8.49
CA TRP A 40 16.86 8.66 7.49
C TRP A 40 15.41 8.20 7.66
N ARG A 41 14.87 7.62 6.62
CA ARG A 41 13.50 7.09 6.57
C ARG A 41 13.54 5.59 6.84
N GLN A 42 12.68 5.12 7.74
CA GLN A 42 12.45 3.69 7.94
C GLN A 42 11.53 3.13 6.84
N THR A 43 11.50 1.80 6.69
CA THR A 43 10.63 1.12 5.73
C THR A 43 9.16 1.47 5.90
N ILE A 44 8.70 1.72 7.13
CA ILE A 44 7.31 2.12 7.44
C ILE A 44 6.95 3.51 6.92
N PHE A 45 7.93 4.35 6.59
CA PHE A 45 7.73 5.68 6.00
C PHE A 45 7.04 5.58 4.63
N TYR A 46 7.50 4.68 3.78
CA TYR A 46 7.10 4.65 2.38
C TYR A 46 5.63 4.30 2.15
N PRO A 47 5.06 3.25 2.77
CA PRO A 47 3.64 2.96 2.62
C PRO A 47 2.74 4.11 3.06
N PHE A 48 3.09 4.78 4.18
CA PHE A 48 2.34 5.93 4.67
C PHE A 48 2.49 7.13 3.75
N TYR A 49 3.71 7.42 3.29
CA TYR A 49 3.98 8.50 2.35
C TYR A 49 3.19 8.35 1.05
N HIS A 50 3.24 7.16 0.43
CA HIS A 50 2.52 6.92 -0.82
C HIS A 50 1.00 6.97 -0.62
N ALA A 51 0.47 6.40 0.44
CA ALA A 51 -0.95 6.50 0.76
C ALA A 51 -1.39 7.96 0.99
N SER A 52 -0.56 8.76 1.66
CA SER A 52 -0.85 10.19 1.89
C SER A 52 -0.82 11.03 0.61
N CYS A 53 0.11 10.73 -0.30
CA CYS A 53 0.26 11.48 -1.55
C CYS A 53 -0.77 11.06 -2.61
N TYR A 54 -0.99 9.76 -2.78
CA TYR A 54 -1.72 9.18 -3.89
C TYR A 54 -3.04 8.51 -3.50
N GLY A 55 -3.31 8.32 -2.21
CA GLY A 55 -4.55 7.73 -1.71
C GLY A 55 -5.70 8.73 -1.57
N ARG A 56 -5.77 9.74 -2.43
CA ARG A 56 -6.78 10.81 -2.39
C ARG A 56 -7.74 10.68 -3.57
N GLY A 57 -9.04 10.64 -3.28
CA GLY A 57 -10.09 10.50 -4.29
C GLY A 57 -11.12 9.46 -3.91
N THR A 58 -11.71 8.84 -4.90
CA THR A 58 -12.73 7.80 -4.73
C THR A 58 -12.07 6.42 -4.67
N VAL A 59 -12.30 5.69 -3.60
CA VAL A 59 -11.83 4.31 -3.48
C VAL A 59 -12.68 3.40 -4.35
N LEU A 60 -12.02 2.63 -5.21
CA LEU A 60 -12.67 1.70 -6.13
C LEU A 60 -12.76 0.31 -5.50
N GLN A 61 -13.85 -0.38 -5.77
CA GLN A 61 -14.00 -1.78 -5.41
C GLN A 61 -13.31 -2.65 -6.45
N LEU A 62 -12.27 -3.38 -6.03
CA LEU A 62 -11.55 -4.31 -6.89
C LEU A 62 -12.12 -5.72 -6.79
N ALA A 63 -12.23 -6.41 -7.93
CA ALA A 63 -12.35 -7.86 -7.98
C ALA A 63 -10.93 -8.44 -8.05
N ILE A 64 -10.51 -9.15 -6.99
CA ILE A 64 -9.16 -9.72 -6.88
C ILE A 64 -9.27 -11.24 -7.04
N ASP A 65 -8.59 -11.75 -8.07
CA ASP A 65 -8.32 -13.17 -8.24
C ASP A 65 -6.84 -13.42 -7.89
N SER A 66 -6.59 -14.26 -6.90
CA SER A 66 -5.26 -14.47 -6.34
C SER A 66 -5.13 -15.87 -5.76
N PRO A 67 -3.95 -16.49 -5.84
CA PRO A 67 -3.63 -17.66 -5.03
C PRO A 67 -3.94 -17.41 -3.56
N LYS A 68 -4.03 -18.49 -2.80
CA LYS A 68 -4.33 -18.45 -1.36
C LYS A 68 -3.38 -19.38 -0.61
N HIS A 69 -3.07 -19.00 0.61
CA HIS A 69 -2.37 -19.88 1.54
C HIS A 69 -3.10 -20.01 2.87
N GLU A 70 -2.86 -21.10 3.56
CA GLU A 70 -3.42 -21.36 4.88
C GLU A 70 -2.57 -20.67 5.95
N THR A 71 -3.25 -20.01 6.89
CA THR A 71 -2.60 -19.35 8.02
C THR A 71 -3.03 -19.96 9.34
N SER A 72 -2.11 -20.01 10.29
CA SER A 72 -2.40 -20.49 11.63
C SER A 72 -3.42 -19.58 12.34
N GLY A 73 -4.65 -20.07 12.54
CA GLY A 73 -5.69 -19.40 13.28
C GLY A 73 -6.61 -18.46 12.48
N HIS A 74 -6.35 -18.22 11.19
CA HIS A 74 -7.19 -17.34 10.36
C HIS A 74 -7.71 -18.01 9.08
N GLY A 75 -7.39 -19.29 8.86
CA GLY A 75 -7.81 -20.04 7.68
C GLY A 75 -7.09 -19.57 6.41
N SER A 76 -7.76 -19.76 5.27
CA SER A 76 -7.22 -19.44 3.94
C SER A 76 -7.34 -17.95 3.64
N ILE A 77 -6.21 -17.33 3.31
CA ILE A 77 -6.15 -15.91 2.90
C ILE A 77 -5.56 -15.78 1.49
N THR A 78 -5.96 -14.73 0.77
CA THR A 78 -5.41 -14.42 -0.56
C THR A 78 -3.96 -13.94 -0.45
N ASP A 79 -3.11 -14.29 -1.42
CA ASP A 79 -1.72 -13.85 -1.43
C ASP A 79 -1.58 -12.37 -1.82
N VAL A 80 -2.49 -11.87 -2.64
CA VAL A 80 -2.52 -10.45 -3.01
C VAL A 80 -3.60 -9.72 -2.22
N GLU A 81 -3.23 -8.58 -1.64
CA GLU A 81 -4.15 -7.59 -1.08
C GLU A 81 -3.95 -6.28 -1.83
N ALA A 82 -5.03 -5.66 -2.32
CA ALA A 82 -4.93 -4.44 -3.09
C ALA A 82 -6.14 -3.51 -2.89
N VAL A 83 -5.92 -2.23 -3.18
CA VAL A 83 -6.95 -1.19 -3.27
C VAL A 83 -6.58 -0.24 -4.40
N ALA A 84 -7.57 0.30 -5.09
CA ALA A 84 -7.37 1.38 -6.06
C ALA A 84 -8.12 2.64 -5.62
N VAL A 85 -7.54 3.77 -5.95
CA VAL A 85 -8.11 5.10 -5.70
C VAL A 85 -8.11 5.88 -7.00
N TRP A 86 -9.25 6.42 -7.36
CA TRP A 86 -9.40 7.29 -8.52
C TRP A 86 -9.48 8.75 -8.07
N ASN A 87 -8.53 9.52 -8.54
CA ASN A 87 -8.49 10.97 -8.38
C ASN A 87 -9.07 11.61 -9.65
N GLU A 88 -10.30 12.10 -9.56
CA GLU A 88 -11.01 12.69 -10.69
C GLU A 88 -10.36 14.00 -11.15
N GLU A 89 -9.83 14.81 -10.24
CA GLU A 89 -9.21 16.09 -10.57
C GLU A 89 -7.89 15.94 -11.34
N ALA A 90 -7.12 14.91 -10.98
CA ALA A 90 -5.85 14.58 -11.64
C ALA A 90 -6.02 13.63 -12.83
N GLU A 91 -7.21 13.05 -13.02
CA GLU A 91 -7.50 11.98 -13.97
C GLU A 91 -6.54 10.79 -13.81
N GLU A 92 -6.22 10.43 -12.54
CA GLU A 92 -5.27 9.38 -12.21
C GLU A 92 -5.92 8.25 -11.41
N VAL A 93 -5.50 7.02 -11.68
CA VAL A 93 -5.82 5.84 -10.87
C VAL A 93 -4.54 5.37 -10.21
N THR A 94 -4.55 5.31 -8.89
CA THR A 94 -3.44 4.74 -8.11
C THR A 94 -3.85 3.39 -7.54
N VAL A 95 -3.03 2.37 -7.79
CA VAL A 95 -3.23 1.03 -7.22
C VAL A 95 -2.16 0.78 -6.17
N PHE A 96 -2.59 0.44 -4.97
CA PHE A 96 -1.73 -0.05 -3.89
C PHE A 96 -1.93 -1.55 -3.76
N ALA A 97 -0.86 -2.31 -3.84
CA ALA A 97 -0.89 -3.77 -3.73
C ALA A 97 0.22 -4.28 -2.82
N VAL A 98 -0.06 -5.37 -2.12
CA VAL A 98 0.91 -6.08 -1.27
C VAL A 98 0.83 -7.56 -1.60
N ASN A 99 2.00 -8.15 -1.92
CA ASN A 99 2.17 -9.59 -1.93
C ASN A 99 2.33 -10.07 -0.47
N ARG A 100 1.46 -10.98 -0.03
CA ARG A 100 1.50 -11.59 1.31
C ARG A 100 2.17 -12.97 1.31
N ASN A 101 2.50 -13.49 0.12
CA ASN A 101 3.32 -14.68 0.02
C ASN A 101 4.77 -14.30 0.36
N LEU A 102 5.39 -15.02 1.28
CA LEU A 102 6.76 -14.75 1.75
C LEU A 102 7.82 -15.54 0.96
N GLU A 103 7.39 -16.45 0.09
CA GLU A 103 8.27 -17.38 -0.60
C GLU A 103 8.31 -17.11 -2.10
N GLU A 104 7.23 -16.57 -2.67
CA GLU A 104 7.09 -16.45 -4.13
C GLU A 104 6.74 -15.02 -4.55
N ASP A 105 7.37 -14.58 -5.63
CA ASP A 105 6.95 -13.40 -6.36
C ASP A 105 5.66 -13.69 -7.14
N LEU A 106 4.72 -12.75 -7.11
CA LEU A 106 3.45 -12.89 -7.79
C LEU A 106 3.32 -11.87 -8.93
N PRO A 107 2.99 -12.32 -10.14
CA PRO A 107 2.69 -11.42 -11.24
C PRO A 107 1.37 -10.69 -10.94
N LEU A 108 1.38 -9.36 -10.99
CA LEU A 108 0.20 -8.54 -10.86
C LEU A 108 -0.31 -8.10 -12.23
N THR A 109 -1.43 -8.67 -12.65
CA THR A 109 -2.13 -8.27 -13.87
C THR A 109 -3.33 -7.40 -13.52
N MET A 110 -3.45 -6.24 -14.15
CA MET A 110 -4.56 -5.31 -13.94
C MET A 110 -5.43 -5.23 -15.19
N ASP A 111 -6.72 -5.45 -15.04
CA ASP A 111 -7.71 -5.22 -16.09
C ASP A 111 -8.24 -3.78 -15.97
N LEU A 112 -7.85 -2.94 -16.91
CA LEU A 112 -8.15 -1.51 -16.93
C LEU A 112 -9.20 -1.15 -18.00
N ARG A 113 -10.02 -2.07 -18.46
CA ARG A 113 -11.04 -1.80 -19.49
C ARG A 113 -12.00 -0.66 -19.16
N SER A 114 -12.22 -0.39 -17.89
CA SER A 114 -13.04 0.75 -17.44
C SER A 114 -12.30 2.11 -17.52
N PHE A 115 -11.00 2.09 -17.82
CA PHE A 115 -10.11 3.24 -17.91
C PHE A 115 -9.43 3.27 -19.28
N GLU A 116 -10.21 3.11 -20.35
CA GLU A 116 -9.71 3.16 -21.72
C GLU A 116 -9.04 4.52 -22.00
N GLY A 117 -7.82 4.48 -22.56
CA GLY A 117 -7.02 5.67 -22.82
C GLY A 117 -6.08 6.08 -21.68
N TYR A 118 -6.13 5.38 -20.52
CA TYR A 118 -5.15 5.62 -19.45
C TYR A 118 -3.82 4.94 -19.76
N GLU A 119 -2.73 5.62 -19.43
CA GLU A 119 -1.36 5.11 -19.60
C GLU A 119 -0.69 4.92 -18.24
N LEU A 120 0.25 3.97 -18.16
CA LEU A 120 1.02 3.75 -16.94
C LEU A 120 2.03 4.90 -16.75
N LEU A 121 1.80 5.75 -15.76
CA LEU A 121 2.69 6.88 -15.43
C LEU A 121 3.93 6.44 -14.66
N GLY A 122 3.81 5.42 -13.84
CA GLY A 122 4.92 4.95 -13.03
C GLY A 122 4.57 3.76 -12.14
N LYS A 123 5.62 3.13 -11.63
CA LYS A 123 5.55 2.02 -10.67
C LYS A 123 6.60 2.23 -9.60
N THR A 124 6.24 2.03 -8.35
CA THR A 124 7.17 2.02 -7.22
C THR A 124 7.01 0.71 -6.47
N GLU A 125 8.11 0.04 -6.20
CA GLU A 125 8.13 -1.20 -5.42
C GLU A 125 8.95 -1.00 -4.15
N LEU A 126 8.48 -1.56 -3.05
CA LEU A 126 9.22 -1.71 -1.81
C LEU A 126 9.54 -3.19 -1.66
N VAL A 127 10.78 -3.54 -1.90
CA VAL A 127 11.30 -4.91 -1.85
C VAL A 127 12.50 -4.99 -0.92
N SER A 128 12.75 -6.16 -0.35
CA SER A 128 13.95 -6.45 0.44
C SER A 128 14.27 -7.93 0.29
N ASP A 129 15.56 -8.23 0.15
CA ASP A 129 16.07 -9.60 0.18
C ASP A 129 16.12 -10.16 1.61
N ASP A 130 16.01 -9.29 2.62
CA ASP A 130 15.96 -9.61 4.04
C ASP A 130 14.70 -8.99 4.65
N LEU A 131 13.78 -9.84 5.07
CA LEU A 131 12.49 -9.45 5.67
C LEU A 131 12.52 -9.46 7.21
N GLN A 132 13.69 -9.66 7.84
CA GLN A 132 13.87 -9.69 9.29
C GLN A 132 14.19 -8.31 9.88
#